data_83ae32489a994bfb8ba88a9c0a0a4677
#
_entry.id   83ae32489a994bfb8ba88a9c0a0a4677
#
_cell.length_a   1.000
_cell.length_b   1.000
_cell.length_c   1.000
_cell.angle_alpha   90.00
_cell.angle_beta   90.00
_cell.angle_gamma   90.00
#
_symmetry.space_group_name_H-M   'P 1'
#
loop_
_entity.id
_entity.type
_entity.pdbx_description
1 polymer ?
#
loop_
_entity_poly.entity_id
_entity_poly.type
_entity_poly.pdbx_seq_one_letter_code
_entity_poly.pdbx_strand_id
1 'polypeptide(L)'
;MDLDVVIPLYRASAESEPELHRRYKIHSVSFSGDAMAFDTSRDTSRLDSMVYRGFPIYYKHKLAFRPSVFTNNNAIEPGHLYRERDVQRTYSNFGQLGAVMFSNIKMVENDSLPNMLDGFVTVHENKPRSLGAELEGTNSAGDLGAALLLTYQNRNLFRGSELFSLKLRGAFEAITGLEGYSDQNYMEISVEAGLTFPNFKLFRFNGRDRGLMRATSEVSLLYDSQNRPEFHRRVLTSALRYRWQSPNGLLRHRIDLIDLNYVFMPWISETFRKDYLEDETDRNAILRYNYENLFIMRLGYSFTYNSQRNATSIADYGSNALGIRFNVESAGNVLYGFSNLFGASRNDQGQYTLFNIAYAQYLKGDFDISKSFRFDDRNSLALHFGIGVAYPYGNSTILPYEKRYFSGGANSVRGWSVRELGPGRFTG
;
A
#
# COMPACT_ATOMS: atom_id res chain seq x y z
N MET A 1 -13.42 19.34 37.12
CA MET A 1 -12.39 20.38 36.94
C MET A 1 -12.57 20.86 35.51
N ASP A 2 -13.31 21.94 35.34
CA ASP A 2 -13.50 22.52 34.02
C ASP A 2 -12.22 23.26 33.63
N LEU A 3 -11.61 22.85 32.55
CA LEU A 3 -10.42 23.49 31.98
C LEU A 3 -10.92 24.63 31.08
N ASP A 4 -10.85 25.86 31.59
CA ASP A 4 -11.00 27.05 30.76
C ASP A 4 -9.77 27.18 29.85
N VAL A 5 -9.93 26.86 28.58
CA VAL A 5 -8.90 27.09 27.56
C VAL A 5 -8.98 28.53 27.12
N VAL A 6 -8.14 29.37 27.66
CA VAL A 6 -7.96 30.74 27.20
C VAL A 6 -7.01 30.73 26.00
N ILE A 7 -7.52 30.94 24.81
CA ILE A 7 -6.71 31.14 23.61
C ILE A 7 -6.43 32.65 23.49
N PRO A 8 -5.21 33.14 23.77
CA PRO A 8 -4.89 34.55 23.59
C PRO A 8 -4.83 34.84 22.07
N LEU A 9 -5.79 35.66 21.62
CA LEU A 9 -5.75 36.23 20.28
C LEU A 9 -4.83 37.43 20.28
N TYR A 10 -3.65 37.32 19.68
CA TYR A 10 -2.74 38.46 19.48
C TYR A 10 -3.13 39.18 18.19
N ARG A 11 -3.32 40.51 18.28
CA ARG A 11 -3.49 41.37 17.11
C ARG A 11 -2.12 41.73 16.55
N ALA A 12 -2.00 41.70 15.24
CA ALA A 12 -0.78 42.08 14.52
C ALA A 12 -0.53 43.61 14.55
N SER A 13 -1.54 44.45 14.85
CA SER A 13 -1.39 45.88 15.04
C SER A 13 -2.44 46.41 16.03
N ALA A 14 -2.04 47.40 16.83
CA ALA A 14 -2.87 48.01 17.87
C ALA A 14 -4.02 48.92 17.33
N GLU A 15 -4.06 49.17 16.03
CA GLU A 15 -4.96 50.14 15.39
C GLU A 15 -6.14 49.53 14.60
N SER A 16 -6.26 48.21 14.50
CA SER A 16 -7.40 47.61 13.81
C SER A 16 -8.60 47.40 14.76
N GLU A 17 -9.75 47.94 14.39
CA GLU A 17 -11.01 47.62 15.07
C GLU A 17 -11.26 46.12 15.09
N PRO A 18 -11.90 45.57 16.16
CA PRO A 18 -12.21 44.14 16.24
C PRO A 18 -13.19 43.79 15.13
N GLU A 19 -12.70 43.11 14.11
CA GLU A 19 -13.59 42.52 13.12
C GLU A 19 -14.42 41.43 13.79
N LEU A 20 -15.73 41.55 13.69
CA LEU A 20 -16.68 40.55 14.14
C LEU A 20 -16.45 39.25 13.33
N HIS A 21 -16.40 38.12 14.01
CA HIS A 21 -16.35 36.81 13.32
C HIS A 21 -17.59 36.65 12.42
N ARG A 22 -17.41 36.79 11.12
CA ARG A 22 -18.47 36.69 10.12
C ARG A 22 -18.51 35.28 9.56
N ARG A 23 -19.71 34.82 9.20
CA ARG A 23 -19.88 33.57 8.45
C ARG A 23 -19.77 33.87 6.96
N TYR A 24 -18.83 33.25 6.31
CA TYR A 24 -18.62 33.37 4.87
C TYR A 24 -19.22 32.19 4.10
N LYS A 25 -19.74 32.47 2.91
CA LYS A 25 -20.09 31.46 1.90
C LYS A 25 -19.08 31.49 0.77
N ILE A 26 -18.86 30.33 0.16
CA ILE A 26 -18.01 30.23 -1.02
C ILE A 26 -18.79 30.70 -2.24
N HIS A 27 -18.31 31.72 -2.93
CA HIS A 27 -18.90 32.25 -4.16
C HIS A 27 -18.36 31.41 -5.35
N SER A 28 -17.05 31.32 -5.52
CA SER A 28 -16.42 30.60 -6.61
C SER A 28 -15.16 29.86 -6.16
N VAL A 29 -14.77 28.84 -6.92
CA VAL A 29 -13.47 28.16 -6.76
C VAL A 29 -12.85 28.02 -8.13
N SER A 30 -11.64 28.55 -8.28
CA SER A 30 -10.86 28.54 -9.51
C SER A 30 -9.58 27.74 -9.32
N PHE A 31 -9.17 27.01 -10.34
CA PHE A 31 -7.93 26.22 -10.33
C PHE A 31 -6.90 26.79 -11.28
N SER A 32 -5.62 26.63 -10.95
CA SER A 32 -4.52 26.87 -11.86
C SER A 32 -3.47 25.77 -11.77
N GLY A 33 -2.93 25.38 -12.92
CA GLY A 33 -1.74 24.53 -13.02
C GLY A 33 -0.44 25.34 -13.12
N ASP A 34 -0.49 26.68 -13.07
CA ASP A 34 0.68 27.54 -13.17
C ASP A 34 0.93 28.27 -11.84
N ALA A 35 2.16 28.22 -11.39
CA ALA A 35 2.62 28.82 -10.13
C ALA A 35 2.33 30.34 -10.02
N MET A 36 2.36 31.05 -11.13
CA MET A 36 2.24 32.50 -11.17
C MET A 36 0.82 33.03 -11.44
N ALA A 37 -0.14 32.15 -11.70
CA ALA A 37 -1.48 32.58 -12.16
C ALA A 37 -2.22 33.45 -11.15
N PHE A 38 -1.98 33.29 -9.85
CA PHE A 38 -2.72 33.98 -8.78
C PHE A 38 -1.83 34.74 -7.80
N ASP A 39 -0.50 34.87 -8.07
CA ASP A 39 0.42 35.34 -7.05
C ASP A 39 0.64 36.87 -7.08
N THR A 40 0.58 37.53 -8.23
CA THR A 40 0.95 38.95 -8.36
C THR A 40 -0.14 39.88 -8.87
N SER A 41 -1.14 39.39 -9.54
CA SER A 41 -2.32 40.14 -9.94
C SER A 41 -3.46 39.19 -10.31
N ARG A 42 -4.70 39.61 -10.04
CA ARG A 42 -5.90 38.90 -10.52
C ARG A 42 -6.01 38.89 -12.06
N ASP A 43 -4.98 39.32 -12.77
CA ASP A 43 -4.96 39.41 -14.24
C ASP A 43 -4.68 38.04 -14.86
N THR A 44 -5.76 37.34 -15.17
CA THR A 44 -5.75 36.06 -15.90
C THR A 44 -5.79 36.25 -17.41
N SER A 45 -5.69 37.48 -17.93
CA SER A 45 -5.86 37.80 -19.36
C SER A 45 -4.83 37.13 -20.29
N ARG A 46 -3.70 36.68 -19.73
CA ARG A 46 -2.63 35.96 -20.48
C ARG A 46 -2.67 34.45 -20.36
N LEU A 47 -3.69 33.90 -19.69
CA LEU A 47 -3.85 32.46 -19.46
C LEU A 47 -4.98 31.93 -20.35
N ASP A 48 -4.78 30.75 -20.87
CA ASP A 48 -5.85 29.94 -21.42
C ASP A 48 -6.78 29.50 -20.28
N SER A 49 -8.07 29.40 -20.56
CA SER A 49 -9.05 28.96 -19.58
C SER A 49 -10.00 27.93 -20.13
N MET A 50 -10.48 27.06 -19.27
CA MET A 50 -11.55 26.14 -19.54
C MET A 50 -12.47 25.97 -18.34
N VAL A 51 -13.72 25.63 -18.57
CA VAL A 51 -14.66 25.29 -17.50
C VAL A 51 -14.90 23.80 -17.48
N TYR A 52 -14.66 23.16 -16.36
CA TYR A 52 -14.93 21.75 -16.16
C TYR A 52 -15.78 21.52 -14.91
N ARG A 53 -16.98 20.95 -15.08
CA ARG A 53 -17.98 20.73 -14.01
C ARG A 53 -18.32 21.99 -13.21
N GLY A 54 -18.38 23.14 -13.88
CA GLY A 54 -18.68 24.44 -13.26
C GLY A 54 -17.49 25.13 -12.60
N PHE A 55 -16.28 24.53 -12.64
CA PHE A 55 -15.06 25.13 -12.10
C PHE A 55 -14.19 25.68 -13.22
N PRO A 56 -13.81 26.96 -13.19
CA PRO A 56 -12.82 27.51 -14.10
C PRO A 56 -11.42 26.98 -13.78
N ILE A 57 -10.69 26.60 -14.81
CA ILE A 57 -9.32 26.11 -14.74
C ILE A 57 -8.46 26.95 -15.68
N TYR A 58 -7.45 27.61 -15.12
CA TYR A 58 -6.52 28.48 -15.84
C TYR A 58 -5.20 27.77 -16.04
N TYR A 59 -4.60 27.92 -17.22
CA TYR A 59 -3.34 27.27 -17.55
C TYR A 59 -2.58 28.03 -18.64
N LYS A 60 -1.28 27.81 -18.72
CA LYS A 60 -0.41 28.35 -19.76
C LYS A 60 -0.02 27.23 -20.72
N HIS A 61 -0.36 27.38 -22.00
CA HIS A 61 -0.09 26.43 -23.08
C HIS A 61 -0.80 25.08 -22.94
N LYS A 62 -0.41 24.21 -21.98
CA LYS A 62 -0.96 22.86 -21.87
C LYS A 62 -1.10 22.46 -20.40
N LEU A 63 -2.28 21.97 -20.05
CA LEU A 63 -2.54 21.41 -18.74
C LEU A 63 -1.69 20.15 -18.51
N ALA A 64 -0.95 20.10 -17.41
CA ALA A 64 -0.19 18.93 -17.00
C ALA A 64 -1.11 17.78 -16.54
N PHE A 65 -2.23 18.12 -15.93
CA PHE A 65 -3.21 17.18 -15.39
C PHE A 65 -4.49 17.16 -16.24
N ARG A 66 -5.23 16.06 -16.16
CA ARG A 66 -6.63 16.05 -16.64
C ARG A 66 -7.46 16.98 -15.77
N PRO A 67 -8.47 17.68 -16.34
CA PRO A 67 -9.36 18.56 -15.56
C PRO A 67 -10.01 17.89 -14.36
N SER A 68 -10.30 16.59 -14.47
CA SER A 68 -10.87 15.79 -13.38
C SER A 68 -9.97 15.66 -12.14
N VAL A 69 -8.66 15.86 -12.27
CA VAL A 69 -7.73 15.82 -11.11
C VAL A 69 -8.03 16.99 -10.17
N PHE A 70 -8.25 18.20 -10.72
CA PHE A 70 -8.58 19.37 -9.93
C PHE A 70 -9.90 19.20 -9.19
N THR A 71 -10.97 18.82 -9.91
CA THR A 71 -12.30 18.74 -9.32
C THR A 71 -12.51 17.56 -8.37
N ASN A 72 -11.86 16.42 -8.63
CA ASN A 72 -12.03 15.23 -7.80
C ASN A 72 -11.27 15.32 -6.46
N ASN A 73 -10.25 16.17 -6.36
CA ASN A 73 -9.47 16.37 -5.15
C ASN A 73 -9.86 17.63 -4.37
N ASN A 74 -10.82 18.38 -4.88
CA ASN A 74 -11.37 19.56 -4.23
C ASN A 74 -12.54 19.20 -3.30
N ALA A 75 -12.51 19.69 -2.07
CA ALA A 75 -13.59 19.56 -1.10
C ALA A 75 -14.34 20.90 -0.86
N ILE A 76 -13.88 21.99 -1.48
CA ILE A 76 -14.45 23.32 -1.33
C ILE A 76 -15.54 23.49 -2.41
N GLU A 77 -16.81 23.61 -1.99
CA GLU A 77 -17.95 23.69 -2.91
C GLU A 77 -18.55 25.10 -2.93
N PRO A 78 -18.75 25.71 -4.11
CA PRO A 78 -19.49 26.96 -4.24
C PRO A 78 -20.90 26.87 -3.66
N GLY A 79 -21.37 27.96 -3.05
CA GLY A 79 -22.69 28.03 -2.40
C GLY A 79 -22.74 27.52 -0.97
N HIS A 80 -21.73 26.79 -0.51
CA HIS A 80 -21.65 26.28 0.86
C HIS A 80 -20.93 27.25 1.80
N LEU A 81 -21.15 27.07 3.10
CA LEU A 81 -20.40 27.83 4.13
C LEU A 81 -18.92 27.45 4.09
N TYR A 82 -18.06 28.46 4.23
CA TYR A 82 -16.63 28.25 4.43
C TYR A 82 -16.39 27.38 5.67
N ARG A 83 -15.55 26.37 5.49
CA ARG A 83 -15.08 25.49 6.56
C ARG A 83 -13.59 25.23 6.36
N GLU A 84 -12.80 25.58 7.33
CA GLU A 84 -11.37 25.32 7.34
C GLU A 84 -11.04 23.85 7.08
N ARG A 85 -11.86 22.94 7.61
CA ARG A 85 -11.73 21.51 7.39
C ARG A 85 -11.77 21.12 5.90
N ASP A 86 -12.56 21.82 5.08
CA ASP A 86 -12.69 21.48 3.65
C ASP A 86 -11.48 22.00 2.87
N VAL A 87 -10.89 23.11 3.30
CA VAL A 87 -9.61 23.64 2.81
C VAL A 87 -8.48 22.68 3.15
N GLN A 88 -8.34 22.27 4.41
CA GLN A 88 -7.31 21.33 4.86
C GLN A 88 -7.44 19.97 4.15
N ARG A 89 -8.66 19.53 3.91
CA ARG A 89 -8.93 18.33 3.14
C ARG A 89 -8.46 18.46 1.69
N THR A 90 -8.71 19.60 1.06
CA THR A 90 -8.26 19.87 -0.31
C THR A 90 -6.73 19.86 -0.37
N TYR A 91 -6.04 20.51 0.57
CA TYR A 91 -4.58 20.40 0.70
C TYR A 91 -4.12 18.94 0.82
N SER A 92 -4.74 18.20 1.72
CA SER A 92 -4.39 16.81 1.97
C SER A 92 -4.65 15.90 0.77
N ASN A 93 -5.72 16.15 0.00
CA ASN A 93 -6.01 15.37 -1.21
C ASN A 93 -4.98 15.63 -2.31
N PHE A 94 -4.61 16.88 -2.57
CA PHE A 94 -3.57 17.20 -3.54
C PHE A 94 -2.20 16.73 -3.08
N GLY A 95 -1.86 16.85 -1.80
CA GLY A 95 -0.59 16.41 -1.24
C GLY A 95 -0.34 14.89 -1.30
N GLN A 96 -1.38 14.08 -1.55
CA GLN A 96 -1.24 12.63 -1.75
C GLN A 96 -0.94 12.23 -3.19
N LEU A 97 -1.08 13.16 -4.13
CA LEU A 97 -0.82 12.91 -5.55
C LEU A 97 0.67 12.97 -5.83
N GLY A 98 1.28 11.87 -6.24
CA GLY A 98 2.72 11.81 -6.50
C GLY A 98 3.22 12.77 -7.58
N ALA A 99 2.32 13.21 -8.48
CA ALA A 99 2.62 14.18 -9.52
C ALA A 99 2.46 15.64 -9.06
N VAL A 100 1.95 15.89 -7.86
CA VAL A 100 1.84 17.21 -7.24
C VAL A 100 3.01 17.40 -6.29
N MET A 101 3.74 18.49 -6.45
CA MET A 101 4.83 18.88 -5.57
C MET A 101 4.28 19.58 -4.32
N PHE A 102 3.44 20.57 -4.52
CA PHE A 102 2.65 21.25 -3.48
C PHE A 102 1.42 21.90 -4.10
N SER A 103 0.46 22.27 -3.26
CA SER A 103 -0.68 23.08 -3.64
C SER A 103 -0.75 24.33 -2.76
N ASN A 104 -1.28 25.41 -3.30
CA ASN A 104 -1.55 26.63 -2.56
C ASN A 104 -3.04 26.97 -2.70
N ILE A 105 -3.69 27.26 -1.59
CA ILE A 105 -5.11 27.61 -1.55
C ILE A 105 -5.24 28.99 -0.89
N LYS A 106 -5.72 29.96 -1.65
CA LYS A 106 -5.94 31.33 -1.19
C LYS A 106 -7.45 31.60 -1.20
N MET A 107 -7.99 31.99 -0.06
CA MET A 107 -9.37 32.43 0.06
C MET A 107 -9.38 33.95 0.19
N VAL A 108 -10.11 34.62 -0.68
CA VAL A 108 -10.15 36.09 -0.76
C VAL A 108 -11.61 36.55 -0.68
N GLU A 109 -11.88 37.61 0.05
CA GLU A 109 -13.20 38.21 0.07
C GLU A 109 -13.57 38.75 -1.31
N ASN A 110 -14.82 38.53 -1.71
CA ASN A 110 -15.34 39.07 -2.97
C ASN A 110 -15.64 40.55 -2.82
N ASP A 111 -15.06 41.37 -3.69
CA ASP A 111 -15.17 42.84 -3.60
C ASP A 111 -16.61 43.36 -3.83
N SER A 112 -17.46 42.58 -4.50
CA SER A 112 -18.82 43.02 -4.90
C SER A 112 -19.92 42.36 -4.07
N LEU A 113 -19.66 41.25 -3.41
CA LEU A 113 -20.64 40.46 -2.68
C LEU A 113 -20.25 40.32 -1.21
N PRO A 114 -20.98 40.93 -0.26
CA PRO A 114 -20.64 40.86 1.14
C PRO A 114 -20.73 39.42 1.69
N ASN A 115 -19.79 39.06 2.56
CA ASN A 115 -19.70 37.75 3.20
C ASN A 115 -19.52 36.56 2.19
N MET A 116 -18.94 36.81 1.02
CA MET A 116 -18.61 35.82 0.03
C MET A 116 -17.09 35.69 -0.14
N LEU A 117 -16.61 34.46 -0.32
CA LEU A 117 -15.21 34.17 -0.57
C LEU A 117 -15.02 33.57 -1.96
N ASP A 118 -13.99 34.02 -2.65
CA ASP A 118 -13.45 33.38 -3.86
C ASP A 118 -12.22 32.56 -3.51
N GLY A 119 -12.25 31.29 -3.90
CA GLY A 119 -11.16 30.33 -3.69
C GLY A 119 -10.27 30.22 -4.92
N PHE A 120 -8.97 30.35 -4.72
CA PHE A 120 -7.95 30.19 -5.74
C PHE A 120 -7.04 29.02 -5.35
N VAL A 121 -7.10 27.94 -6.11
CA VAL A 121 -6.33 26.70 -5.86
C VAL A 121 -5.27 26.57 -6.93
N THR A 122 -4.01 26.76 -6.55
CA THR A 122 -2.87 26.55 -7.45
C THR A 122 -2.24 25.20 -7.13
N VAL A 123 -2.00 24.40 -8.16
CA VAL A 123 -1.41 23.08 -8.04
C VAL A 123 -0.09 23.04 -8.81
N HIS A 124 1.00 22.90 -8.07
CA HIS A 124 2.36 22.83 -8.64
C HIS A 124 2.72 21.40 -9.00
N GLU A 125 3.10 21.18 -10.25
CA GLU A 125 3.50 19.86 -10.71
C GLU A 125 4.90 19.47 -10.23
N ASN A 126 5.05 18.20 -9.90
CA ASN A 126 6.35 17.58 -9.62
C ASN A 126 6.99 17.10 -10.94
N LYS A 127 8.30 16.88 -10.92
CA LYS A 127 8.97 16.22 -12.04
C LYS A 127 8.31 14.88 -12.33
N PRO A 128 7.74 14.68 -13.53
CA PRO A 128 6.92 13.50 -13.78
C PRO A 128 7.73 12.20 -13.83
N ARG A 129 9.01 12.28 -14.15
CA ARG A 129 9.87 11.11 -14.33
C ARG A 129 11.07 11.17 -13.40
N SER A 130 11.47 10.00 -12.90
CA SER A 130 12.72 9.82 -12.16
C SER A 130 13.37 8.50 -12.57
N LEU A 131 14.68 8.49 -12.60
CA LEU A 131 15.52 7.31 -12.78
C LEU A 131 16.45 7.24 -11.57
N GLY A 132 16.53 6.09 -10.93
CA GLY A 132 17.45 5.76 -9.85
C GLY A 132 18.31 4.57 -10.23
N ALA A 133 19.55 4.56 -9.77
CA ALA A 133 20.45 3.42 -9.84
C ALA A 133 21.11 3.25 -8.48
N GLU A 134 21.03 2.03 -7.95
CA GLU A 134 21.58 1.65 -6.65
C GLU A 134 22.52 0.47 -6.84
N LEU A 135 23.72 0.55 -6.29
CA LEU A 135 24.69 -0.53 -6.25
C LEU A 135 24.81 -1.04 -4.82
N GLU A 136 24.55 -2.33 -4.62
CA GLU A 136 24.59 -3.00 -3.32
C GLU A 136 25.77 -3.98 -3.30
N GLY A 137 26.53 -3.99 -2.21
CA GLY A 137 27.45 -5.08 -1.86
C GLY A 137 26.77 -6.03 -0.90
N THR A 138 26.84 -7.32 -1.14
CA THR A 138 26.26 -8.36 -0.26
C THR A 138 27.33 -9.25 0.32
N ASN A 139 27.11 -9.72 1.54
CA ASN A 139 27.92 -10.75 2.18
C ASN A 139 26.97 -11.69 2.92
N SER A 140 26.75 -12.87 2.38
CA SER A 140 25.86 -13.89 2.92
C SER A 140 26.68 -15.07 3.43
N ALA A 141 26.87 -15.14 4.75
CA ALA A 141 27.61 -16.23 5.40
C ALA A 141 29.07 -16.41 4.91
N GLY A 142 29.70 -15.33 4.43
CA GLY A 142 31.07 -15.36 3.89
C GLY A 142 31.15 -15.27 2.37
N ASP A 143 30.03 -15.48 1.67
CA ASP A 143 29.93 -15.32 0.23
C ASP A 143 29.78 -13.85 -0.15
N LEU A 144 30.67 -13.37 -1.01
CA LEU A 144 30.69 -11.98 -1.44
C LEU A 144 29.88 -11.84 -2.75
N GLY A 145 29.06 -10.79 -2.79
CA GLY A 145 28.26 -10.51 -3.95
C GLY A 145 28.05 -9.02 -4.21
N ALA A 146 27.43 -8.75 -5.34
CA ALA A 146 27.01 -7.42 -5.73
C ALA A 146 25.65 -7.48 -6.42
N ALA A 147 24.83 -6.44 -6.22
CA ALA A 147 23.58 -6.26 -6.92
C ALA A 147 23.46 -4.85 -7.48
N LEU A 148 22.82 -4.74 -8.65
CA LEU A 148 22.46 -3.48 -9.30
C LEU A 148 20.92 -3.40 -9.36
N LEU A 149 20.37 -2.34 -8.81
CA LEU A 149 18.96 -2.00 -8.88
C LEU A 149 18.76 -0.74 -9.73
N LEU A 150 17.98 -0.87 -10.79
CA LEU A 150 17.56 0.26 -11.64
C LEU A 150 16.08 0.49 -11.42
N THR A 151 15.71 1.73 -11.07
CA THR A 151 14.32 2.12 -10.80
C THR A 151 13.91 3.24 -11.74
N TYR A 152 12.89 3.02 -12.56
CA TYR A 152 12.22 4.05 -13.33
C TYR A 152 10.84 4.33 -12.75
N GLN A 153 10.49 5.60 -12.59
CA GLN A 153 9.15 6.02 -12.16
C GLN A 153 8.59 7.10 -13.08
N ASN A 154 7.30 7.00 -13.36
CA ASN A 154 6.51 8.05 -13.98
C ASN A 154 5.29 8.34 -13.11
N ARG A 155 5.21 9.54 -12.53
CA ARG A 155 4.18 9.94 -11.56
C ARG A 155 2.92 10.53 -12.19
N ASN A 156 2.90 10.66 -13.52
CA ASN A 156 1.77 11.25 -14.24
C ASN A 156 1.56 10.57 -15.61
N LEU A 157 1.55 9.24 -15.62
CA LEU A 157 1.57 8.43 -16.84
C LEU A 157 0.46 8.78 -17.81
N PHE A 158 -0.78 8.90 -17.32
CA PHE A 158 -1.95 9.23 -18.10
C PHE A 158 -2.53 10.62 -17.77
N ARG A 159 -1.73 11.51 -17.20
CA ARG A 159 -2.13 12.88 -16.77
C ARG A 159 -3.17 12.91 -15.64
N GLY A 160 -3.33 11.82 -14.92
CA GLY A 160 -4.24 11.68 -13.77
C GLY A 160 -3.53 11.45 -12.45
N SER A 161 -2.21 11.74 -12.40
CA SER A 161 -1.32 11.43 -11.27
C SER A 161 -1.20 9.92 -10.99
N GLU A 162 -1.31 9.11 -12.05
CA GLU A 162 -1.00 7.68 -11.96
C GLU A 162 0.50 7.47 -11.82
N LEU A 163 0.88 6.63 -10.86
CA LEU A 163 2.26 6.24 -10.64
C LEU A 163 2.56 4.92 -11.35
N PHE A 164 3.40 4.97 -12.35
CA PHE A 164 4.04 3.79 -12.93
C PHE A 164 5.45 3.65 -12.35
N SER A 165 5.80 2.45 -11.93
CA SER A 165 7.15 2.08 -11.48
C SER A 165 7.63 0.83 -12.20
N LEU A 166 8.87 0.85 -12.64
CA LEU A 166 9.57 -0.32 -13.18
C LEU A 166 10.90 -0.44 -12.45
N LYS A 167 11.13 -1.61 -11.85
CA LYS A 167 12.38 -1.94 -11.18
C LYS A 167 13.01 -3.14 -11.86
N LEU A 168 14.29 -3.05 -12.13
CA LEU A 168 15.12 -4.11 -12.67
C LEU A 168 16.24 -4.36 -11.67
N ARG A 169 16.36 -5.59 -11.20
CA ARG A 169 17.43 -6.00 -10.29
C ARG A 169 18.21 -7.14 -10.92
N GLY A 170 19.52 -7.01 -10.90
CA GLY A 170 20.47 -8.08 -11.18
C GLY A 170 21.39 -8.27 -10.00
N ALA A 171 21.54 -9.49 -9.51
CA ALA A 171 22.47 -9.81 -8.42
C ALA A 171 23.35 -11.00 -8.79
N PHE A 172 24.56 -10.94 -8.31
CA PHE A 172 25.56 -12.01 -8.43
C PHE A 172 26.24 -12.19 -7.08
N GLU A 173 26.44 -13.45 -6.68
CA GLU A 173 27.14 -13.79 -5.44
C GLU A 173 28.06 -15.00 -5.71
N ALA A 174 29.34 -14.82 -5.36
CA ALA A 174 30.34 -15.88 -5.48
C ALA A 174 30.19 -16.82 -4.29
N ILE A 175 29.76 -18.04 -4.52
CA ILE A 175 29.56 -19.04 -3.47
C ILE A 175 30.89 -19.74 -3.20
N THR A 176 31.33 -19.67 -1.94
CA THR A 176 32.55 -20.29 -1.45
C THR A 176 32.20 -21.28 -0.33
N GLY A 177 32.77 -22.49 -0.38
CA GLY A 177 32.70 -23.44 0.75
C GLY A 177 31.59 -24.49 0.73
N LEU A 178 30.79 -24.57 -0.32
CA LEU A 178 29.89 -25.73 -0.51
C LEU A 178 30.65 -26.87 -1.17
N GLU A 179 30.93 -27.94 -0.42
CA GLU A 179 31.53 -29.17 -0.97
C GLU A 179 30.65 -29.71 -2.11
N GLY A 180 31.25 -29.91 -3.28
CA GLY A 180 30.56 -30.40 -4.49
C GLY A 180 29.99 -29.35 -5.41
N TYR A 181 30.08 -28.05 -5.08
CA TYR A 181 29.50 -26.92 -5.85
C TYR A 181 30.51 -25.80 -6.15
N SER A 182 31.80 -26.11 -6.15
CA SER A 182 32.91 -25.12 -6.14
C SER A 182 32.97 -24.16 -7.34
N ASP A 183 32.23 -24.42 -8.41
CA ASP A 183 32.29 -23.63 -9.65
C ASP A 183 30.95 -22.97 -10.03
N GLN A 184 29.96 -23.01 -9.16
CA GLN A 184 28.63 -22.45 -9.44
C GLN A 184 28.32 -21.25 -8.54
N ASN A 185 27.90 -20.17 -9.13
CA ASN A 185 27.58 -18.92 -8.45
C ASN A 185 26.09 -18.69 -8.37
N TYR A 186 25.67 -17.86 -7.42
CA TYR A 186 24.30 -17.35 -7.38
C TYR A 186 24.11 -16.25 -8.40
N MET A 187 23.03 -16.33 -9.14
CA MET A 187 22.60 -15.28 -10.06
C MET A 187 21.09 -15.06 -9.91
N GLU A 188 20.71 -13.80 -9.78
CA GLU A 188 19.31 -13.36 -9.71
C GLU A 188 19.02 -12.28 -10.74
N ILE A 189 17.90 -12.39 -11.41
CA ILE A 189 17.33 -11.34 -12.27
C ILE A 189 15.87 -11.18 -11.90
N SER A 190 15.50 -9.95 -11.52
CA SER A 190 14.15 -9.61 -11.11
C SER A 190 13.63 -8.39 -11.88
N VAL A 191 12.37 -8.47 -12.30
CA VAL A 191 11.62 -7.40 -12.96
C VAL A 191 10.33 -7.16 -12.22
N GLU A 192 10.16 -5.96 -11.66
CA GLU A 192 8.93 -5.55 -10.98
C GLU A 192 8.31 -4.37 -11.72
N ALA A 193 7.05 -4.50 -12.13
CA ALA A 193 6.26 -3.43 -12.71
C ALA A 193 5.03 -3.15 -11.85
N GLY A 194 4.79 -1.88 -11.55
CA GLY A 194 3.65 -1.43 -10.74
C GLY A 194 2.94 -0.25 -11.38
N LEU A 195 1.61 -0.24 -11.31
CA LEU A 195 0.77 0.87 -11.75
C LEU A 195 -0.25 1.19 -10.67
N THR A 196 -0.15 2.37 -10.08
CA THR A 196 -1.05 2.85 -9.03
C THR A 196 -1.89 4.02 -9.54
N PHE A 197 -3.20 3.90 -9.41
CA PHE A 197 -4.17 4.96 -9.69
C PHE A 197 -4.61 5.61 -8.38
N PRO A 198 -4.63 6.95 -8.26
CA PRO A 198 -5.06 7.65 -7.04
C PRO A 198 -6.58 7.71 -6.92
N ASN A 199 -7.29 6.66 -7.30
CA ASN A 199 -8.74 6.53 -7.20
C ASN A 199 -9.19 5.08 -7.40
N PHE A 200 -10.46 4.78 -7.06
CA PHE A 200 -11.09 3.53 -7.44
C PHE A 200 -11.32 3.47 -8.96
N LYS A 201 -10.87 2.39 -9.60
CA LYS A 201 -11.11 2.14 -11.02
C LYS A 201 -12.26 1.18 -11.25
N LEU A 202 -12.54 0.26 -10.32
CA LEU A 202 -13.59 -0.75 -10.48
C LEU A 202 -14.98 -0.19 -10.17
N PHE A 203 -15.11 0.63 -9.13
CA PHE A 203 -16.38 1.20 -8.71
C PHE A 203 -16.42 2.71 -8.94
N ARG A 204 -17.54 3.19 -9.48
CA ARG A 204 -17.75 4.60 -9.75
C ARG A 204 -18.53 5.22 -8.59
N PHE A 205 -17.83 5.75 -7.61
CA PHE A 205 -18.44 6.54 -6.55
C PHE A 205 -18.82 7.94 -7.04
N ASN A 206 -19.93 8.48 -6.55
CA ASN A 206 -20.36 9.85 -6.89
C ASN A 206 -19.43 10.90 -6.24
N GLY A 207 -19.32 12.09 -6.88
CA GLY A 207 -18.28 13.09 -6.69
C GLY A 207 -17.84 13.42 -5.26
N ARG A 208 -18.77 13.55 -4.31
CA ARG A 208 -18.47 13.95 -2.93
C ARG A 208 -17.72 12.88 -2.13
N ASP A 209 -18.09 11.63 -2.31
CA ASP A 209 -17.51 10.52 -1.54
C ASP A 209 -16.08 10.17 -1.98
N ARG A 210 -15.69 10.50 -3.21
CA ARG A 210 -14.36 10.24 -3.75
C ARG A 210 -13.25 10.97 -3.01
N GLY A 211 -13.42 12.27 -2.77
CA GLY A 211 -12.45 13.07 -2.05
C GLY A 211 -12.35 12.70 -0.56
N LEU A 212 -13.37 12.02 -0.03
CA LEU A 212 -13.42 11.61 1.36
C LEU A 212 -12.68 10.29 1.63
N MET A 213 -12.68 9.37 0.66
CA MET A 213 -12.26 7.98 0.87
C MET A 213 -10.78 7.71 0.60
N ARG A 214 -10.03 8.64 0.02
CA ARG A 214 -8.61 8.47 -0.34
C ARG A 214 -8.32 7.08 -0.91
N ALA A 215 -9.05 6.74 -1.96
CA ALA A 215 -8.99 5.43 -2.56
C ALA A 215 -7.83 5.30 -3.54
N THR A 216 -7.22 4.12 -3.60
CA THR A 216 -6.20 3.77 -4.59
C THR A 216 -6.50 2.41 -5.21
N SER A 217 -6.15 2.26 -6.49
CA SER A 217 -6.17 1.00 -7.21
C SER A 217 -4.76 0.70 -7.69
N GLU A 218 -4.26 -0.49 -7.42
CA GLU A 218 -2.89 -0.91 -7.74
C GLU A 218 -2.90 -2.20 -8.54
N VAL A 219 -2.14 -2.23 -9.62
CA VAL A 219 -1.79 -3.44 -10.35
C VAL A 219 -0.29 -3.61 -10.26
N SER A 220 0.17 -4.78 -9.88
CA SER A 220 1.60 -5.11 -9.81
C SER A 220 1.89 -6.47 -10.44
N LEU A 221 3.08 -6.57 -11.03
CA LEU A 221 3.63 -7.78 -11.62
C LEU A 221 5.10 -7.85 -11.21
N LEU A 222 5.52 -9.00 -10.69
CA LEU A 222 6.90 -9.31 -10.38
C LEU A 222 7.25 -10.64 -11.02
N TYR A 223 8.35 -10.66 -11.75
CA TYR A 223 9.03 -11.89 -12.16
C TYR A 223 10.42 -11.89 -11.55
N ASP A 224 10.77 -13.00 -10.90
CA ASP A 224 12.06 -13.21 -10.27
C ASP A 224 12.62 -14.59 -10.68
N SER A 225 13.87 -14.57 -11.11
CA SER A 225 14.60 -15.72 -11.59
C SER A 225 15.90 -15.87 -10.81
N GLN A 226 15.94 -16.86 -9.96
CA GLN A 226 17.09 -17.20 -9.12
C GLN A 226 17.71 -18.50 -9.61
N ASN A 227 19.02 -18.46 -9.87
CA ASN A 227 19.84 -19.64 -10.14
C ASN A 227 20.86 -19.76 -9.02
N ARG A 228 20.77 -20.86 -8.26
CA ARG A 228 21.72 -21.25 -7.22
C ARG A 228 22.35 -22.59 -7.59
N PRO A 229 23.51 -22.92 -7.04
CA PRO A 229 24.11 -24.24 -7.22
C PRO A 229 23.18 -25.40 -6.79
N GLU A 230 22.34 -25.14 -5.77
CA GLU A 230 21.47 -26.15 -5.18
C GLU A 230 20.15 -26.29 -5.93
N PHE A 231 19.61 -25.17 -6.48
CA PHE A 231 18.33 -25.14 -7.16
C PHE A 231 18.16 -23.92 -8.07
N HIS A 232 17.28 -24.06 -9.04
CA HIS A 232 16.75 -22.93 -9.81
C HIS A 232 15.33 -22.63 -9.36
N ARG A 233 15.03 -21.36 -9.11
CA ARG A 233 13.71 -20.90 -8.68
C ARG A 233 13.20 -19.81 -9.61
N ARG A 234 11.92 -19.91 -9.98
CA ARG A 234 11.20 -18.91 -10.76
C ARG A 234 9.98 -18.51 -9.98
N VAL A 235 9.82 -17.21 -9.75
CA VAL A 235 8.68 -16.65 -9.02
C VAL A 235 7.95 -15.67 -9.93
N LEU A 236 6.65 -15.85 -10.06
CA LEU A 236 5.77 -14.91 -10.71
C LEU A 236 4.70 -14.49 -9.70
N THR A 237 4.65 -13.19 -9.37
CA THR A 237 3.56 -12.65 -8.58
C THR A 237 2.80 -11.59 -9.37
N SER A 238 1.50 -11.58 -9.24
CA SER A 238 0.64 -10.55 -9.82
C SER A 238 -0.44 -10.18 -8.83
N ALA A 239 -0.73 -8.90 -8.69
CA ALA A 239 -1.75 -8.47 -7.76
C ALA A 239 -2.61 -7.33 -8.33
N LEU A 240 -3.91 -7.39 -8.03
CA LEU A 240 -4.87 -6.32 -8.23
C LEU A 240 -5.47 -5.95 -6.87
N ARG A 241 -5.13 -4.78 -6.38
CA ARG A 241 -5.43 -4.32 -5.02
C ARG A 241 -6.20 -3.02 -5.03
N TYR A 242 -7.18 -2.93 -4.13
CA TYR A 242 -7.91 -1.71 -3.82
C TYR A 242 -7.73 -1.35 -2.36
N ARG A 243 -7.37 -0.11 -2.11
CA ARG A 243 -7.20 0.42 -0.74
C ARG A 243 -8.01 1.68 -0.61
N TRP A 244 -8.67 1.84 0.52
CA TRP A 244 -9.35 3.09 0.87
C TRP A 244 -9.38 3.28 2.37
N GLN A 245 -9.69 4.49 2.79
CA GLN A 245 -9.87 4.82 4.20
C GLN A 245 -11.18 5.56 4.41
N SER A 246 -11.72 5.45 5.63
CA SER A 246 -12.89 6.23 6.04
C SER A 246 -12.59 7.73 6.04
N PRO A 247 -13.63 8.61 5.94
CA PRO A 247 -13.45 10.06 5.93
C PRO A 247 -12.71 10.62 7.15
N ASN A 248 -12.87 9.98 8.31
CA ASN A 248 -12.16 10.32 9.55
C ASN A 248 -10.75 9.73 9.64
N GLY A 249 -10.33 8.92 8.66
CA GLY A 249 -9.01 8.31 8.60
C GLY A 249 -8.75 7.18 9.60
N LEU A 250 -9.72 6.85 10.48
CA LEU A 250 -9.55 5.84 11.53
C LEU A 250 -9.60 4.41 11.00
N LEU A 251 -10.41 4.19 9.95
CA LEU A 251 -10.56 2.89 9.30
C LEU A 251 -9.79 2.87 7.97
N ARG A 252 -9.04 1.83 7.75
CA ARG A 252 -8.41 1.48 6.47
C ARG A 252 -8.92 0.14 6.01
N HIS A 253 -9.25 0.09 4.74
CA HIS A 253 -9.71 -1.12 4.07
C HIS A 253 -8.77 -1.47 2.93
N ARG A 254 -8.63 -2.76 2.68
CA ARG A 254 -7.91 -3.32 1.53
C ARG A 254 -8.68 -4.52 1.00
N ILE A 255 -8.86 -4.56 -0.31
CA ILE A 255 -9.31 -5.74 -1.04
C ILE A 255 -8.19 -6.14 -2.00
N ASP A 256 -7.76 -7.39 -1.93
CA ASP A 256 -6.94 -8.05 -2.92
C ASP A 256 -7.90 -8.87 -3.80
N LEU A 257 -8.25 -8.37 -5.00
CA LEU A 257 -9.15 -9.08 -5.91
C LEU A 257 -8.46 -10.23 -6.62
N ILE A 258 -7.19 -10.07 -6.90
CA ILE A 258 -6.29 -11.08 -7.44
C ILE A 258 -4.98 -10.90 -6.72
N ASP A 259 -4.48 -11.97 -6.12
CA ASP A 259 -3.13 -12.03 -5.59
C ASP A 259 -2.59 -13.43 -5.94
N LEU A 260 -1.83 -13.45 -7.02
CA LEU A 260 -1.23 -14.66 -7.58
C LEU A 260 0.19 -14.78 -7.05
N ASN A 261 0.52 -15.92 -6.52
CA ASN A 261 1.89 -16.33 -6.18
C ASN A 261 2.16 -17.70 -6.83
N TYR A 262 2.99 -17.69 -7.85
CA TYR A 262 3.41 -18.86 -8.58
C TYR A 262 4.91 -19.05 -8.39
N VAL A 263 5.30 -20.17 -7.80
CA VAL A 263 6.69 -20.55 -7.57
C VAL A 263 6.93 -21.88 -8.28
N PHE A 264 7.92 -21.88 -9.14
CA PHE A 264 8.31 -23.04 -9.91
C PHE A 264 9.81 -23.32 -9.74
N MET A 265 10.13 -24.56 -9.44
CA MET A 265 11.50 -25.10 -9.30
C MET A 265 11.84 -25.95 -10.53
N PRO A 266 12.38 -25.37 -11.61
CA PRO A 266 12.69 -26.13 -12.83
C PRO A 266 13.79 -27.16 -12.63
N TRP A 267 14.66 -26.95 -11.64
CA TRP A 267 15.78 -27.84 -11.37
C TRP A 267 16.15 -27.74 -9.88
N ILE A 268 16.43 -28.93 -9.31
CA ILE A 268 17.00 -29.10 -7.97
C ILE A 268 18.13 -30.08 -8.10
N SER A 269 19.31 -29.81 -7.54
CA SER A 269 20.47 -30.69 -7.52
C SER A 269 20.14 -32.04 -6.89
N GLU A 270 20.64 -33.13 -7.45
CA GLU A 270 20.43 -34.47 -6.89
C GLU A 270 21.07 -34.63 -5.51
N THR A 271 22.25 -34.03 -5.30
CA THR A 271 22.94 -34.02 -4.01
C THR A 271 22.10 -33.32 -2.96
N PHE A 272 21.64 -32.10 -3.28
CA PHE A 272 20.78 -31.32 -2.39
C PHE A 272 19.45 -32.03 -2.09
N ARG A 273 18.88 -32.71 -3.08
CA ARG A 273 17.65 -33.49 -2.91
C ARG A 273 17.86 -34.62 -1.94
N LYS A 274 18.92 -35.42 -2.10
CA LYS A 274 19.24 -36.55 -1.23
C LYS A 274 19.56 -36.14 0.19
N ASP A 275 20.39 -35.11 0.35
CA ASP A 275 20.89 -34.69 1.66
C ASP A 275 19.85 -33.93 2.50
N TYR A 276 18.90 -33.21 1.85
CA TYR A 276 17.97 -32.30 2.55
C TYR A 276 16.49 -32.54 2.29
N LEU A 277 16.10 -33.22 1.20
CA LEU A 277 14.70 -33.36 0.82
C LEU A 277 14.19 -34.81 0.91
N GLU A 278 15.05 -35.84 0.78
CA GLU A 278 14.66 -37.26 0.81
C GLU A 278 14.86 -37.92 2.16
N ASP A 279 15.58 -37.28 3.09
CA ASP A 279 15.73 -37.78 4.45
C ASP A 279 14.40 -37.63 5.21
N GLU A 280 13.83 -38.74 5.68
CA GLU A 280 12.51 -38.82 6.34
C GLU A 280 12.50 -38.27 7.76
N THR A 281 13.58 -37.66 8.24
CA THR A 281 13.61 -37.01 9.57
C THR A 281 12.73 -35.78 9.58
N ASP A 282 11.95 -35.59 10.67
CA ASP A 282 11.03 -34.47 10.83
C ASP A 282 11.71 -33.09 10.70
N ARG A 283 13.02 -33.05 10.91
CA ARG A 283 13.84 -31.84 10.77
C ARG A 283 13.90 -31.33 9.31
N ASN A 284 13.92 -32.24 8.37
CA ASN A 284 14.00 -31.93 6.94
C ASN A 284 12.63 -31.73 6.28
N ALA A 285 11.56 -32.18 6.91
CA ALA A 285 10.20 -31.95 6.43
C ALA A 285 9.86 -30.46 6.23
N ILE A 286 10.39 -29.60 7.11
CA ILE A 286 10.22 -28.15 7.02
C ILE A 286 10.97 -27.57 5.81
N LEU A 287 12.19 -28.04 5.59
CA LEU A 287 13.01 -27.61 4.45
C LEU A 287 12.37 -28.03 3.13
N ARG A 288 11.88 -29.28 3.03
CA ARG A 288 11.23 -29.80 1.82
C ARG A 288 10.11 -28.90 1.30
N TYR A 289 9.26 -28.38 2.19
CA TYR A 289 8.17 -27.47 1.79
C TYR A 289 8.62 -26.13 1.21
N ASN A 290 9.84 -25.69 1.48
CA ASN A 290 10.39 -24.46 0.90
C ASN A 290 10.82 -24.63 -0.57
N TYR A 291 11.02 -25.88 -1.00
CA TYR A 291 11.50 -26.24 -2.33
C TYR A 291 10.44 -26.94 -3.19
N GLU A 292 9.18 -26.87 -2.78
CA GLU A 292 8.05 -27.37 -3.59
C GLU A 292 7.53 -26.28 -4.54
N ASN A 293 7.01 -26.73 -5.66
CA ASN A 293 6.26 -25.86 -6.54
C ASN A 293 5.00 -25.38 -5.84
N LEU A 294 4.73 -24.08 -5.95
CA LEU A 294 3.61 -23.46 -5.26
C LEU A 294 2.77 -22.64 -6.22
N PHE A 295 1.45 -22.86 -6.19
CA PHE A 295 0.51 -22.04 -6.91
C PHE A 295 -0.62 -21.59 -5.99
N ILE A 296 -0.62 -20.34 -5.61
CA ILE A 296 -1.66 -19.72 -4.80
C ILE A 296 -2.27 -18.57 -5.58
N MET A 297 -3.57 -18.62 -5.82
CA MET A 297 -4.38 -17.49 -6.28
C MET A 297 -5.42 -17.20 -5.22
N ARG A 298 -5.29 -16.08 -4.54
CA ARG A 298 -6.14 -15.69 -3.43
C ARG A 298 -6.94 -14.42 -3.70
N LEU A 299 -8.10 -14.37 -3.07
CA LEU A 299 -8.93 -13.20 -2.87
C LEU A 299 -8.86 -12.85 -1.38
N GLY A 300 -8.68 -11.59 -1.03
CA GLY A 300 -8.52 -11.17 0.35
C GLY A 300 -9.24 -9.88 0.66
N TYR A 301 -9.67 -9.76 1.92
CA TYR A 301 -10.15 -8.50 2.48
C TYR A 301 -9.54 -8.28 3.85
N SER A 302 -9.10 -7.07 4.10
CA SER A 302 -8.63 -6.66 5.41
C SER A 302 -9.09 -5.28 5.78
N PHE A 303 -9.33 -5.07 7.06
CA PHE A 303 -9.49 -3.74 7.60
C PHE A 303 -8.62 -3.52 8.84
N THR A 304 -8.26 -2.28 9.07
CA THR A 304 -7.52 -1.86 10.27
C THR A 304 -8.19 -0.62 10.83
N TYR A 305 -8.57 -0.67 12.09
CA TYR A 305 -9.01 0.47 12.88
C TYR A 305 -7.89 0.92 13.82
N ASN A 306 -7.64 2.23 13.88
CA ASN A 306 -6.71 2.81 14.84
C ASN A 306 -7.28 4.12 15.38
N SER A 307 -7.64 4.13 16.67
CA SER A 307 -8.27 5.28 17.31
C SER A 307 -7.37 6.51 17.42
N GLN A 308 -6.05 6.34 17.38
CA GLN A 308 -5.08 7.43 17.58
C GLN A 308 -4.53 8.05 16.29
N ARG A 309 -4.97 7.57 15.13
CA ARG A 309 -4.41 8.04 13.86
C ARG A 309 -4.55 9.54 13.61
N ASN A 310 -5.55 10.16 14.21
CA ASN A 310 -5.82 11.60 14.10
C ASN A 310 -5.46 12.36 15.37
N ALA A 311 -4.67 11.76 16.27
CA ALA A 311 -4.17 12.46 17.45
C ALA A 311 -3.36 13.69 17.01
N THR A 312 -3.78 14.86 17.42
CA THR A 312 -3.18 16.16 17.05
C THR A 312 -2.20 16.66 18.09
N SER A 313 -2.22 16.08 19.29
CA SER A 313 -1.33 16.45 20.38
C SER A 313 -0.48 15.27 20.85
N ILE A 314 0.71 15.56 21.38
CA ILE A 314 1.57 14.56 22.01
C ILE A 314 0.87 13.91 23.21
N ALA A 315 0.00 14.64 23.91
CA ALA A 315 -0.79 14.12 25.03
C ALA A 315 -1.82 13.07 24.59
N ASP A 316 -2.33 13.16 23.37
CA ASP A 316 -3.26 12.16 22.79
C ASP A 316 -2.54 10.90 22.33
N TYR A 317 -1.25 10.98 22.03
CA TYR A 317 -0.42 9.84 21.67
C TYR A 317 -0.19 8.95 22.91
N GLY A 318 -0.66 7.70 22.82
CA GLY A 318 -0.48 6.70 23.88
C GLY A 318 -1.59 6.65 24.94
N SER A 319 -2.53 7.60 24.99
CA SER A 319 -3.66 7.53 25.90
C SER A 319 -4.80 6.69 25.30
N ASN A 320 -5.16 5.60 25.98
CA ASN A 320 -6.36 4.81 25.64
C ASN A 320 -6.49 4.38 24.19
N ALA A 321 -5.38 4.04 23.51
CA ALA A 321 -5.37 3.60 22.13
C ALA A 321 -6.13 2.29 21.94
N LEU A 322 -6.97 2.22 20.91
CA LEU A 322 -7.62 1.01 20.44
C LEU A 322 -7.21 0.73 19.01
N GLY A 323 -6.63 -0.44 18.80
CA GLY A 323 -6.30 -0.99 17.49
C GLY A 323 -7.11 -2.26 17.24
N ILE A 324 -7.72 -2.38 16.06
CA ILE A 324 -8.38 -3.61 15.61
C ILE A 324 -7.88 -3.92 14.22
N ARG A 325 -7.49 -5.17 13.98
CA ARG A 325 -7.13 -5.69 12.67
C ARG A 325 -7.95 -6.93 12.39
N PHE A 326 -8.52 -6.97 11.22
CA PHE A 326 -9.21 -8.15 10.69
C PHE A 326 -8.68 -8.46 9.30
N ASN A 327 -8.46 -9.72 9.02
CA ASN A 327 -8.02 -10.19 7.72
C ASN A 327 -8.74 -11.51 7.42
N VAL A 328 -9.25 -11.64 6.19
CA VAL A 328 -9.79 -12.89 5.67
C VAL A 328 -9.26 -13.09 4.27
N GLU A 329 -8.79 -14.29 3.97
CA GLU A 329 -8.37 -14.68 2.64
C GLU A 329 -8.95 -16.04 2.25
N SER A 330 -9.31 -16.13 0.97
CA SER A 330 -9.84 -17.34 0.34
C SER A 330 -9.00 -17.62 -0.90
N ALA A 331 -8.36 -18.77 -0.96
CA ALA A 331 -7.51 -19.16 -2.07
C ALA A 331 -8.12 -20.32 -2.88
N GLY A 332 -7.85 -20.32 -4.18
CA GLY A 332 -8.16 -21.43 -5.09
C GLY A 332 -9.62 -21.57 -5.51
N ASN A 333 -10.57 -20.90 -4.86
CA ASN A 333 -12.01 -21.11 -5.14
C ASN A 333 -12.40 -20.71 -6.57
N VAL A 334 -11.87 -19.59 -7.05
CA VAL A 334 -12.11 -19.15 -8.43
C VAL A 334 -11.55 -20.17 -9.42
N LEU A 335 -10.31 -20.63 -9.18
CA LEU A 335 -9.68 -21.65 -10.02
C LEU A 335 -10.42 -22.98 -9.98
N TYR A 336 -10.88 -23.40 -8.79
CA TYR A 336 -11.64 -24.64 -8.64
C TYR A 336 -12.96 -24.60 -9.41
N GLY A 337 -13.68 -23.47 -9.34
CA GLY A 337 -14.89 -23.25 -10.13
C GLY A 337 -14.63 -23.37 -11.63
N PHE A 338 -13.58 -22.72 -12.14
CA PHE A 338 -13.17 -22.83 -13.55
C PHE A 338 -12.70 -24.25 -13.91
N SER A 339 -11.88 -24.88 -13.07
CA SER A 339 -11.38 -26.23 -13.32
C SER A 339 -12.51 -27.26 -13.42
N ASN A 340 -13.51 -27.12 -12.56
CA ASN A 340 -14.69 -27.99 -12.58
C ASN A 340 -15.58 -27.76 -13.80
N LEU A 341 -15.73 -26.48 -14.20
CA LEU A 341 -16.58 -26.10 -15.36
C LEU A 341 -15.98 -26.52 -16.70
N PHE A 342 -14.67 -26.39 -16.84
CA PHE A 342 -13.94 -26.63 -18.10
C PHE A 342 -13.22 -27.98 -18.16
N GLY A 343 -13.38 -28.84 -17.16
CA GLY A 343 -12.78 -30.19 -17.13
C GLY A 343 -11.25 -30.19 -17.12
N ALA A 344 -10.65 -29.37 -16.23
CA ALA A 344 -9.19 -29.30 -16.12
C ALA A 344 -8.56 -30.66 -15.74
N SER A 345 -7.30 -30.86 -16.10
CA SER A 345 -6.55 -32.06 -15.76
C SER A 345 -6.33 -32.21 -14.26
N ARG A 346 -6.23 -33.46 -13.80
CA ARG A 346 -5.91 -33.81 -12.40
C ARG A 346 -4.59 -34.58 -12.36
N ASN A 347 -3.87 -34.40 -11.27
CA ASN A 347 -2.69 -35.19 -10.96
C ASN A 347 -3.09 -36.58 -10.39
N ASP A 348 -2.10 -37.43 -10.11
CA ASP A 348 -2.29 -38.77 -9.55
C ASP A 348 -2.95 -38.76 -8.15
N GLN A 349 -2.90 -37.63 -7.46
CA GLN A 349 -3.57 -37.40 -6.16
C GLN A 349 -5.00 -36.90 -6.31
N GLY A 350 -5.53 -36.78 -7.53
CA GLY A 350 -6.88 -36.30 -7.82
C GLY A 350 -7.06 -34.80 -7.72
N GLN A 351 -6.00 -34.02 -7.53
CA GLN A 351 -6.04 -32.58 -7.44
C GLN A 351 -6.05 -31.95 -8.83
N TYR A 352 -6.82 -30.90 -9.03
CA TYR A 352 -6.75 -30.10 -10.25
C TYR A 352 -5.42 -29.35 -10.32
N THR A 353 -4.84 -29.35 -11.51
CA THR A 353 -3.57 -28.68 -11.80
C THR A 353 -3.73 -27.58 -12.82
N LEU A 354 -2.91 -26.55 -12.70
CA LEU A 354 -2.71 -25.52 -13.69
C LEU A 354 -1.20 -25.38 -13.93
N PHE A 355 -0.76 -25.41 -15.18
CA PHE A 355 0.68 -25.48 -15.53
C PHE A 355 1.42 -26.66 -14.83
N ASN A 356 0.76 -27.80 -14.70
CA ASN A 356 1.24 -29.00 -14.01
C ASN A 356 1.52 -28.82 -12.50
N ILE A 357 1.02 -27.77 -11.88
CA ILE A 357 1.14 -27.53 -10.45
C ILE A 357 -0.26 -27.53 -9.82
N ALA A 358 -0.44 -28.28 -8.74
CA ALA A 358 -1.68 -28.25 -7.97
C ALA A 358 -1.79 -26.92 -7.24
N TYR A 359 -2.90 -26.21 -7.48
CA TYR A 359 -3.13 -24.94 -6.79
C TYR A 359 -3.72 -25.14 -5.39
N ALA A 360 -3.30 -24.29 -4.47
CA ALA A 360 -3.77 -24.33 -3.10
C ALA A 360 -5.22 -23.83 -2.98
N GLN A 361 -6.04 -24.55 -2.18
CA GLN A 361 -7.39 -24.17 -1.86
C GLN A 361 -7.59 -24.17 -0.35
N TYR A 362 -7.87 -22.98 0.23
CA TYR A 362 -8.04 -22.79 1.67
C TYR A 362 -8.84 -21.53 2.01
N LEU A 363 -9.33 -21.48 3.22
CA LEU A 363 -9.87 -20.29 3.87
C LEU A 363 -9.02 -19.97 5.09
N LYS A 364 -8.62 -18.70 5.26
CA LYS A 364 -7.87 -18.23 6.41
C LYS A 364 -8.42 -16.92 6.92
N GLY A 365 -8.53 -16.80 8.25
CA GLY A 365 -9.02 -15.61 8.92
C GLY A 365 -8.16 -15.28 10.13
N ASP A 366 -7.85 -13.98 10.30
CA ASP A 366 -7.07 -13.45 11.41
C ASP A 366 -7.84 -12.29 12.05
N PHE A 367 -7.85 -12.25 13.36
CA PHE A 367 -8.40 -11.15 14.13
C PHE A 367 -7.46 -10.76 15.25
N ASP A 368 -7.13 -9.48 15.32
CA ASP A 368 -6.29 -8.90 16.35
C ASP A 368 -6.97 -7.69 16.97
N ILE A 369 -6.93 -7.59 18.29
CA ILE A 369 -7.35 -6.42 19.04
C ILE A 369 -6.26 -6.03 20.03
N SER A 370 -5.91 -4.76 20.06
CA SER A 370 -4.97 -4.19 21.02
C SER A 370 -5.58 -2.99 21.72
N LYS A 371 -5.44 -2.92 23.02
CA LYS A 371 -5.92 -1.80 23.83
C LYS A 371 -4.83 -1.37 24.77
N SER A 372 -4.47 -0.09 24.76
CA SER A 372 -3.62 0.51 25.79
C SER A 372 -4.43 1.41 26.70
N PHE A 373 -4.10 1.33 27.98
CA PHE A 373 -4.63 2.17 29.04
C PHE A 373 -3.46 2.93 29.64
N ARG A 374 -3.52 4.23 29.64
CA ARG A 374 -2.54 5.07 30.32
C ARG A 374 -3.18 5.55 31.63
N PHE A 375 -2.60 5.19 32.76
CA PHE A 375 -3.07 5.58 34.09
C PHE A 375 -2.47 6.92 34.50
N ASP A 376 -1.18 7.10 34.21
CA ASP A 376 -0.43 8.32 34.47
C ASP A 376 0.78 8.42 33.51
N ASP A 377 1.67 9.41 33.74
CA ASP A 377 2.85 9.63 32.88
C ASP A 377 3.91 8.53 32.95
N ARG A 378 3.84 7.66 33.96
CA ARG A 378 4.81 6.59 34.21
C ARG A 378 4.24 5.19 34.08
N ASN A 379 2.91 5.05 34.18
CA ASN A 379 2.23 3.77 34.22
C ASN A 379 1.26 3.59 33.07
N SER A 380 1.43 2.52 32.32
CA SER A 380 0.51 2.11 31.25
C SER A 380 0.35 0.60 31.21
N LEU A 381 -0.82 0.14 30.80
CA LEU A 381 -1.13 -1.26 30.54
C LEU A 381 -1.50 -1.42 29.08
N ALA A 382 -0.84 -2.33 28.37
CA ALA A 382 -1.20 -2.72 27.02
C ALA A 382 -1.69 -4.16 27.01
N LEU A 383 -2.86 -4.37 26.46
CA LEU A 383 -3.46 -5.69 26.25
C LEU A 383 -3.53 -5.98 24.75
N HIS A 384 -3.17 -7.19 24.37
CA HIS A 384 -3.28 -7.69 23.01
C HIS A 384 -3.92 -9.07 23.01
N PHE A 385 -4.90 -9.25 22.12
CA PHE A 385 -5.50 -10.55 21.86
C PHE A 385 -5.51 -10.78 20.35
N GLY A 386 -5.02 -11.94 19.92
CA GLY A 386 -4.98 -12.36 18.54
C GLY A 386 -5.47 -13.79 18.39
N ILE A 387 -6.27 -14.04 17.36
CA ILE A 387 -6.72 -15.36 16.95
C ILE A 387 -6.62 -15.50 15.44
N GLY A 388 -6.14 -16.66 14.98
CA GLY A 388 -6.07 -17.01 13.59
C GLY A 388 -6.58 -18.43 13.35
N VAL A 389 -7.38 -18.60 12.31
CA VAL A 389 -7.90 -19.89 11.88
C VAL A 389 -7.63 -20.06 10.39
N ALA A 390 -7.14 -21.24 10.01
CA ALA A 390 -6.90 -21.58 8.62
C ALA A 390 -7.33 -23.03 8.36
N TYR A 391 -8.09 -23.21 7.27
CA TYR A 391 -8.68 -24.49 6.92
C TYR A 391 -8.44 -24.80 5.43
N PRO A 392 -7.65 -25.83 5.10
CA PRO A 392 -7.52 -26.35 3.74
C PRO A 392 -8.72 -27.22 3.39
N TYR A 393 -9.16 -27.18 2.13
CA TYR A 393 -10.28 -27.99 1.63
C TYR A 393 -10.20 -28.16 0.11
N GLY A 394 -11.06 -29.00 -0.45
CA GLY A 394 -11.22 -29.19 -1.89
C GLY A 394 -9.94 -29.69 -2.55
N ASN A 395 -9.26 -28.81 -3.27
CA ASN A 395 -8.02 -29.13 -3.98
C ASN A 395 -6.78 -29.27 -3.07
N SER A 396 -6.90 -28.96 -1.78
CA SER A 396 -5.78 -29.03 -0.82
C SER A 396 -6.16 -29.84 0.41
N THR A 397 -5.31 -30.78 0.77
CA THR A 397 -5.40 -31.54 2.04
C THR A 397 -4.63 -30.88 3.17
N ILE A 398 -3.66 -30.03 2.84
CA ILE A 398 -2.77 -29.35 3.77
C ILE A 398 -2.57 -27.89 3.33
N LEU A 399 -2.35 -27.00 4.30
CA LEU A 399 -2.03 -25.62 4.00
C LEU A 399 -0.61 -25.48 3.41
N PRO A 400 -0.42 -24.60 2.42
CA PRO A 400 0.92 -24.21 2.00
C PRO A 400 1.76 -23.74 3.19
N TYR A 401 3.03 -24.10 3.18
CA TYR A 401 3.94 -23.80 4.27
C TYR A 401 3.96 -22.31 4.66
N GLU A 402 3.94 -21.42 3.69
CA GLU A 402 3.93 -19.97 3.88
C GLU A 402 2.65 -19.44 4.56
N LYS A 403 1.59 -20.24 4.57
CA LYS A 403 0.28 -19.85 5.12
C LYS A 403 -0.02 -20.44 6.48
N ARG A 404 0.82 -21.35 6.98
CA ARG A 404 0.68 -21.95 8.31
C ARG A 404 1.04 -20.95 9.40
N TYR A 405 0.33 -21.04 10.52
CA TYR A 405 0.72 -20.33 11.73
C TYR A 405 1.91 -21.03 12.38
N PHE A 406 2.74 -20.25 13.04
CA PHE A 406 3.90 -20.77 13.76
C PHE A 406 4.21 -19.89 14.98
N SER A 407 4.99 -20.44 15.90
CA SER A 407 5.58 -19.74 17.04
C SER A 407 7.11 -19.86 16.99
N GLY A 408 7.80 -19.02 17.76
CA GLY A 408 9.24 -18.89 17.74
C GLY A 408 9.74 -17.72 16.91
N GLY A 409 11.00 -17.35 17.12
CA GLY A 409 11.67 -16.24 16.48
C GLY A 409 11.58 -14.91 17.23
N ALA A 410 12.31 -13.92 16.75
CA ALA A 410 12.54 -12.63 17.43
C ALA A 410 11.27 -11.86 17.80
N ASN A 411 10.19 -12.01 17.04
CA ASN A 411 8.91 -11.30 17.23
C ASN A 411 7.85 -12.12 17.98
N SER A 412 8.19 -13.32 18.46
CA SER A 412 7.29 -14.22 19.18
C SER A 412 8.00 -14.76 20.42
N VAL A 413 8.29 -16.03 20.50
CA VAL A 413 9.03 -16.66 21.63
C VAL A 413 10.52 -16.66 21.29
N ARG A 414 11.25 -15.67 21.77
CA ARG A 414 12.64 -15.37 21.36
C ARG A 414 13.65 -16.47 21.68
N GLY A 415 13.37 -17.34 22.65
CA GLY A 415 14.25 -18.44 23.02
C GLY A 415 14.24 -19.62 22.03
N TRP A 416 13.40 -19.56 21.00
CA TRP A 416 13.21 -20.60 20.01
C TRP A 416 13.40 -20.03 18.61
N SER A 417 14.03 -20.79 17.74
CA SER A 417 14.09 -20.45 16.32
C SER A 417 12.69 -20.46 15.68
N VAL A 418 12.57 -19.83 14.54
CA VAL A 418 11.31 -19.77 13.81
C VAL A 418 10.80 -21.18 13.49
N ARG A 419 9.58 -21.52 13.97
CA ARG A 419 8.91 -22.81 13.78
C ARG A 419 9.51 -24.00 14.52
N GLU A 420 10.49 -23.81 15.38
CA GLU A 420 11.08 -24.85 16.20
C GLU A 420 10.36 -25.08 17.55
N LEU A 421 9.42 -24.19 17.90
CA LEU A 421 8.59 -24.37 19.08
C LEU A 421 7.62 -25.53 18.85
N GLY A 422 7.93 -26.68 19.39
CA GLY A 422 7.13 -27.90 19.35
C GLY A 422 6.48 -28.21 20.70
N PRO A 423 5.72 -29.33 20.78
CA PRO A 423 5.25 -29.83 22.07
C PRO A 423 6.43 -30.13 22.98
N GLY A 424 6.29 -29.82 24.27
CA GLY A 424 7.39 -29.92 25.26
C GLY A 424 7.99 -31.33 25.48
N ARG A 425 7.45 -32.35 24.78
CA ARG A 425 7.98 -33.72 24.74
C ARG A 425 8.63 -34.07 23.38
N PHE A 426 8.84 -33.08 22.51
CA PHE A 426 9.47 -33.31 21.24
C PHE A 426 10.94 -33.64 21.43
N THR A 427 11.32 -34.84 21.06
CA THR A 427 12.69 -35.38 21.07
C THR A 427 13.10 -35.71 19.64
N GLY A 428 13.07 -34.70 18.75
CA GLY A 428 13.45 -34.85 17.35
C GLY A 428 14.96 -34.83 17.15
#